data_f7afee684f67ccd9d8ae4499fef0f4df
#
_entry.id   f7afee684f67ccd9d8ae4499fef0f4df
#
_cell.length_a   1.000
_cell.length_b   1.000
_cell.length_c   1.000
_cell.angle_alpha   90.00
_cell.angle_beta   90.00
_cell.angle_gamma   90.00
#
_symmetry.space_group_name_H-M   'P 1'
#
loop_
_entity.id
_entity.type
_entity.pdbx_description
1 polymer ?
#
loop_
_entity_poly.entity_id
_entity_poly.type
_entity_poly.pdbx_seq_one_letter_code
_entity_poly.pdbx_strand_id
1 'polypeptide(L)'
;MAYDSASGDLGVAVQSKFPNVGGIVPWGRAGVGAVATQSLGNTAYGERGLDLIAQGATAEEALRIVMRTDTMLQDRQVGMVDARGNAASFTGKSTFDWAGGRVGAVSGQGNVPGGKGEVIVGRGYAAQANIMVSDQTVKNLAETFERTRGDLADRLMAALKAGQAGGGDKRGMQSAALLVVRKNGGYLGANDRFIDIRVYDAPNPIAELERLLALHKLHFFPS
;
A
#
# COMPACT_ATOMS: atom_id res chain seq x y z
N MET A 1 -2.20 0.21 1.00
CA MET A 1 -1.77 -0.63 2.14
C MET A 1 -2.82 -0.63 3.22
N ALA A 2 -2.94 -1.75 3.91
CA ALA A 2 -3.98 -1.89 4.92
C ALA A 2 -3.63 -2.96 5.97
N TYR A 3 -4.31 -2.86 7.12
CA TYR A 3 -4.34 -3.84 8.19
C TYR A 3 -5.75 -4.43 8.32
N ASP A 4 -5.84 -5.73 8.43
CA ASP A 4 -7.10 -6.43 8.73
C ASP A 4 -7.10 -6.87 10.19
N SER A 5 -7.92 -6.23 11.02
CA SER A 5 -7.99 -6.53 12.46
C SER A 5 -8.60 -7.88 12.79
N ALA A 6 -9.31 -8.53 11.84
CA ALA A 6 -9.92 -9.84 12.06
C ALA A 6 -8.90 -10.97 11.89
N SER A 7 -8.03 -10.88 10.90
CA SER A 7 -7.01 -11.90 10.60
C SER A 7 -5.62 -11.55 11.15
N GLY A 8 -5.35 -10.27 11.42
CA GLY A 8 -4.02 -9.76 11.75
C GLY A 8 -3.14 -9.53 10.51
N ASP A 9 -3.69 -9.68 9.31
CA ASP A 9 -2.96 -9.51 8.06
C ASP A 9 -2.60 -8.06 7.81
N LEU A 10 -1.42 -7.85 7.20
CA LEU A 10 -0.96 -6.56 6.71
C LEU A 10 -0.59 -6.71 5.23
N GLY A 11 -0.98 -5.74 4.41
CA GLY A 11 -0.74 -5.89 2.99
C GLY A 11 -0.63 -4.59 2.21
N VAL A 12 -0.09 -4.72 0.99
CA VAL A 12 0.07 -3.63 0.01
C VAL A 12 -0.29 -4.14 -1.36
N ALA A 13 -1.15 -3.42 -2.07
CA ALA A 13 -1.33 -3.59 -3.51
C ALA A 13 -0.86 -2.32 -4.24
N VAL A 14 -0.21 -2.48 -5.36
CA VAL A 14 0.33 -1.38 -6.17
C VAL A 14 0.32 -1.71 -7.66
N GLN A 15 0.11 -0.70 -8.48
CA GLN A 15 0.38 -0.73 -9.91
C GLN A 15 1.14 0.53 -10.36
N SER A 16 1.86 0.47 -11.47
CA SER A 16 2.56 1.62 -12.02
C SER A 16 2.89 1.43 -13.51
N LYS A 17 3.05 2.54 -14.22
CA LYS A 17 3.77 2.58 -15.51
C LYS A 17 5.27 2.65 -15.26
N PHE A 18 5.78 1.61 -14.63
CA PHE A 18 7.17 1.42 -14.27
C PHE A 18 7.44 -0.10 -14.15
N PRO A 19 8.56 -0.64 -14.63
CA PRO A 19 8.83 -2.08 -14.53
C PRO A 19 9.08 -2.47 -13.07
N ASN A 20 8.65 -3.68 -12.69
CA ASN A 20 8.92 -4.27 -11.37
C ASN A 20 8.59 -3.37 -10.17
N VAL A 21 7.44 -2.71 -10.18
CA VAL A 21 7.01 -1.87 -9.04
C VAL A 21 6.97 -2.65 -7.72
N GLY A 22 6.71 -3.95 -7.79
CA GLY A 22 6.69 -4.85 -6.64
C GLY A 22 8.05 -5.08 -5.96
N GLY A 23 9.16 -4.78 -6.63
CA GLY A 23 10.50 -4.83 -6.04
C GLY A 23 10.90 -3.57 -5.25
N ILE A 24 10.11 -2.50 -5.36
CA ILE A 24 10.46 -1.18 -4.83
C ILE A 24 9.44 -0.68 -3.81
N VAL A 25 8.15 -0.73 -4.16
CA VAL A 25 7.10 -0.03 -3.42
C VAL A 25 6.61 -0.76 -2.17
N PRO A 26 6.23 -2.07 -2.23
CA PRO A 26 5.58 -2.74 -1.11
C PRO A 26 6.58 -3.31 -0.11
N TRP A 27 6.35 -3.04 1.16
CA TRP A 27 7.07 -3.58 2.31
C TRP A 27 6.07 -4.03 3.36
N GLY A 28 6.36 -5.13 4.06
CA GLY A 28 5.49 -5.67 5.09
C GLY A 28 6.23 -6.56 6.08
N ARG A 29 5.81 -6.52 7.34
CA ARG A 29 6.27 -7.40 8.41
C ARG A 29 5.08 -7.80 9.26
N ALA A 30 4.83 -9.10 9.37
CA ALA A 30 3.69 -9.61 10.11
C ALA A 30 3.71 -9.18 11.58
N GLY A 31 2.55 -8.77 12.11
CA GLY A 31 2.41 -8.25 13.46
C GLY A 31 3.05 -6.88 13.71
N VAL A 32 3.61 -6.24 12.69
CA VAL A 32 4.29 -4.94 12.79
C VAL A 32 3.60 -3.88 11.93
N GLY A 33 3.68 -4.01 10.60
CA GLY A 33 3.15 -2.98 9.72
C GLY A 33 3.33 -3.27 8.23
N ALA A 34 2.79 -2.36 7.41
CA ALA A 34 2.98 -2.32 5.97
C ALA A 34 3.34 -0.90 5.52
N VAL A 35 4.25 -0.81 4.55
CA VAL A 35 4.76 0.46 4.00
C VAL A 35 4.69 0.42 2.49
N ALA A 36 4.31 1.54 1.87
CA ALA A 36 4.46 1.78 0.45
C ALA A 36 5.23 3.08 0.21
N THR A 37 6.39 2.99 -0.42
CA THR A 37 7.24 4.13 -0.78
C THR A 37 7.34 4.27 -2.29
N GLN A 38 6.97 5.43 -2.83
CA GLN A 38 6.80 5.66 -4.26
C GLN A 38 7.09 7.11 -4.66
N SER A 39 6.81 7.49 -5.92
CA SER A 39 7.28 8.69 -6.61
C SER A 39 8.80 8.55 -6.86
N LEU A 40 9.68 9.41 -6.44
CA LEU A 40 11.10 9.07 -6.34
C LEU A 40 11.32 8.26 -5.05
N GLY A 41 10.85 7.00 -5.04
CA GLY A 41 10.72 6.17 -3.85
C GLY A 41 12.05 5.97 -3.11
N ASN A 42 12.06 6.23 -1.80
CA ASN A 42 13.19 5.90 -0.94
C ASN A 42 12.95 4.53 -0.29
N THR A 43 13.58 3.49 -0.81
CA THR A 43 13.37 2.10 -0.35
C THR A 43 13.79 1.88 1.11
N ALA A 44 14.72 2.70 1.64
CA ALA A 44 15.09 2.65 3.04
C ALA A 44 13.91 2.97 4.01
N TYR A 45 12.87 3.65 3.53
CA TYR A 45 11.68 3.92 4.33
C TYR A 45 10.91 2.64 4.67
N GLY A 46 10.98 1.61 3.80
CA GLY A 46 10.35 0.33 4.06
C GLY A 46 10.88 -0.34 5.32
N GLU A 47 12.17 -0.65 5.32
CA GLU A 47 12.80 -1.34 6.47
C GLU A 47 12.85 -0.47 7.71
N ARG A 48 13.34 0.78 7.61
CA ARG A 48 13.44 1.69 8.76
C ARG A 48 12.09 2.01 9.38
N GLY A 49 11.06 2.20 8.55
CA GLY A 49 9.69 2.43 9.04
C GLY A 49 9.18 1.22 9.83
N LEU A 50 9.36 0.02 9.30
CA LEU A 50 8.97 -1.22 10.00
C LEU A 50 9.77 -1.43 11.28
N ASP A 51 11.06 -1.10 11.31
CA ASP A 51 11.88 -1.19 12.52
C ASP A 51 11.38 -0.24 13.62
N LEU A 52 11.05 1.00 13.28
CA LEU A 52 10.50 1.97 14.23
C LEU A 52 9.13 1.51 14.78
N ILE A 53 8.25 1.00 13.91
CA ILE A 53 6.95 0.46 14.33
C ILE A 53 7.16 -0.75 15.26
N ALA A 54 8.10 -1.64 14.95
CA ALA A 54 8.43 -2.78 15.80
C ALA A 54 8.97 -2.37 17.18
N GLN A 55 9.60 -1.19 17.28
CA GLN A 55 10.07 -0.58 18.53
C GLN A 55 8.98 0.19 19.29
N GLY A 56 7.73 0.18 18.77
CA GLY A 56 6.57 0.76 19.46
C GLY A 56 6.05 2.07 18.88
N ALA A 57 6.72 2.67 17.90
CA ALA A 57 6.21 3.86 17.21
C ALA A 57 4.88 3.56 16.52
N THR A 58 4.00 4.56 16.45
CA THR A 58 2.84 4.52 15.55
C THR A 58 3.28 4.69 14.10
N ALA A 59 2.42 4.31 13.14
CA ALA A 59 2.68 4.54 11.72
C ALA A 59 3.03 6.01 11.41
N GLU A 60 2.36 6.97 12.07
CA GLU A 60 2.61 8.40 11.88
C GLU A 60 3.97 8.82 12.46
N GLU A 61 4.31 8.40 13.67
CA GLU A 61 5.61 8.69 14.30
C GLU A 61 6.76 8.11 13.46
N ALA A 62 6.65 6.85 13.04
CA ALA A 62 7.64 6.20 12.19
C ALA A 62 7.84 6.98 10.87
N LEU A 63 6.74 7.37 10.22
CA LEU A 63 6.78 8.16 9.00
C LEU A 63 7.49 9.51 9.20
N ARG A 64 7.16 10.25 10.26
CA ARG A 64 7.81 11.52 10.61
C ARG A 64 9.31 11.36 10.84
N ILE A 65 9.72 10.28 11.52
CA ILE A 65 11.13 10.03 11.83
C ILE A 65 11.93 9.72 10.57
N VAL A 66 11.45 8.81 9.70
CA VAL A 66 12.19 8.43 8.49
C VAL A 66 12.33 9.58 7.49
N MET A 67 11.37 10.51 7.49
CA MET A 67 11.38 11.68 6.62
C MET A 67 12.31 12.82 7.10
N ARG A 68 12.65 12.87 8.38
CA ARG A 68 13.28 14.03 9.03
C ARG A 68 14.60 14.46 8.39
N THR A 69 15.36 13.55 7.82
CA THR A 69 16.67 13.79 7.23
C THR A 69 16.72 13.63 5.71
N ASP A 70 15.56 13.41 5.07
CA ASP A 70 15.52 13.25 3.62
C ASP A 70 15.51 14.62 2.93
N THR A 71 16.60 14.93 2.24
CA THR A 71 16.75 16.19 1.50
C THR A 71 15.88 16.26 0.25
N MET A 72 15.36 15.12 -0.23
CA MET A 72 14.46 15.03 -1.37
C MET A 72 13.00 14.77 -0.95
N LEU A 73 12.64 15.13 0.27
CA LEU A 73 11.33 14.85 0.85
C LEU A 73 10.15 15.24 -0.06
N GLN A 74 10.27 16.40 -0.72
CA GLN A 74 9.16 16.92 -1.54
C GLN A 74 8.90 16.11 -2.82
N ASP A 75 9.82 15.23 -3.22
CA ASP A 75 9.68 14.31 -4.35
C ASP A 75 9.16 12.93 -3.95
N ARG A 76 8.93 12.71 -2.65
CA ARG A 76 8.49 11.42 -2.10
C ARG A 76 6.97 11.34 -1.98
N GLN A 77 6.47 10.11 -2.12
CA GLN A 77 5.15 9.74 -1.65
C GLN A 77 5.27 8.45 -0.86
N VAL A 78 4.82 8.43 0.38
CA VAL A 78 4.97 7.29 1.27
C VAL A 78 3.77 7.15 2.20
N GLY A 79 3.34 5.92 2.45
CA GLY A 79 2.31 5.59 3.41
C GLY A 79 2.73 4.43 4.30
N MET A 80 2.23 4.42 5.52
CA MET A 80 2.47 3.38 6.51
C MET A 80 1.18 3.01 7.23
N VAL A 81 1.06 1.74 7.60
CA VAL A 81 -0.01 1.21 8.47
C VAL A 81 0.64 0.32 9.50
N ASP A 82 0.28 0.44 10.78
CA ASP A 82 0.74 -0.47 11.83
C ASP A 82 -0.30 -1.55 12.17
N ALA A 83 0.12 -2.57 12.93
CA ALA A 83 -0.73 -3.68 13.37
C ALA A 83 -1.76 -3.30 14.45
N ARG A 84 -1.87 -2.03 14.82
CA ARG A 84 -2.90 -1.46 15.69
C ARG A 84 -3.97 -0.71 14.90
N GLY A 85 -3.78 -0.61 13.55
CA GLY A 85 -4.67 0.09 12.64
C GLY A 85 -4.40 1.59 12.53
N ASN A 86 -3.30 2.11 13.11
CA ASN A 86 -2.89 3.48 12.82
C ASN A 86 -2.32 3.53 11.39
N ALA A 87 -2.63 4.59 10.68
CA ALA A 87 -2.18 4.79 9.31
C ALA A 87 -1.75 6.23 9.08
N ALA A 88 -0.78 6.43 8.23
CA ALA A 88 -0.29 7.75 7.86
C ALA A 88 0.14 7.77 6.39
N SER A 89 0.03 8.92 5.74
CA SER A 89 0.50 9.14 4.38
C SER A 89 1.12 10.52 4.24
N PHE A 90 2.13 10.62 3.39
CA PHE A 90 2.75 11.87 2.97
C PHE A 90 2.87 11.89 1.44
N THR A 91 2.46 12.98 0.82
CA THR A 91 2.64 13.25 -0.61
C THR A 91 3.33 14.59 -0.75
N GLY A 92 4.57 14.59 -1.17
CA GLY A 92 5.39 15.80 -1.32
C GLY A 92 4.88 16.73 -2.43
N LYS A 93 5.22 18.01 -2.33
CA LYS A 93 4.71 19.07 -3.23
C LYS A 93 5.25 18.97 -4.66
N SER A 94 6.42 18.34 -4.84
CA SER A 94 7.07 18.14 -6.15
C SER A 94 6.63 16.84 -6.84
N THR A 95 5.75 16.03 -6.22
CA THR A 95 5.18 14.86 -6.88
C THR A 95 4.31 15.25 -8.07
N PHE A 96 4.42 14.51 -9.18
CA PHE A 96 3.70 14.81 -10.41
C PHE A 96 2.20 14.69 -10.23
N ASP A 97 1.47 15.74 -10.63
CA ASP A 97 0.02 15.84 -10.52
C ASP A 97 -0.72 14.90 -11.53
N TRP A 98 -1.91 14.46 -11.27
CA TRP A 98 -2.54 14.59 -9.96
C TRP A 98 -1.84 13.65 -8.96
N ALA A 99 -1.59 14.13 -7.74
CA ALA A 99 -1.01 13.32 -6.66
C ALA A 99 -1.68 13.66 -5.32
N GLY A 100 -1.88 12.65 -4.49
CA GLY A 100 -2.47 12.78 -3.18
C GLY A 100 -2.73 11.44 -2.52
N GLY A 101 -3.35 11.48 -1.34
CA GLY A 101 -3.67 10.28 -0.58
C GLY A 101 -4.96 10.42 0.23
N ARG A 102 -5.47 9.28 0.70
CA ARG A 102 -6.60 9.15 1.61
C ARG A 102 -6.24 8.14 2.69
N VAL A 103 -6.37 8.55 3.94
CA VAL A 103 -5.96 7.74 5.09
C VAL A 103 -7.15 7.43 5.96
N GLY A 104 -7.39 6.16 6.20
CA GLY A 104 -8.36 5.68 7.16
C GLY A 104 -7.68 5.34 8.49
N ALA A 105 -7.43 6.33 9.34
CA ALA A 105 -6.76 6.13 10.62
C ALA A 105 -7.75 5.95 11.78
N VAL A 106 -7.45 5.05 12.70
CA VAL A 106 -8.27 4.79 13.90
C VAL A 106 -8.34 6.05 14.79
N SER A 107 -7.26 6.83 14.87
CA SER A 107 -7.16 8.03 15.71
C SER A 107 -7.64 9.32 15.04
N GLY A 108 -8.05 9.30 13.77
CA GLY A 108 -8.39 10.51 13.00
C GLY A 108 -7.17 11.39 12.67
N GLN A 109 -5.96 10.97 13.04
CA GLN A 109 -4.70 11.58 12.65
C GLN A 109 -4.02 10.67 11.63
N GLY A 110 -3.43 11.19 10.60
CA GLY A 110 -2.83 10.31 9.58
C GLY A 110 -2.26 11.05 8.38
N ASN A 111 -2.45 12.35 8.32
CA ASN A 111 -1.78 13.16 7.31
C ASN A 111 -0.59 13.90 7.93
N VAL A 112 0.62 13.60 7.45
CA VAL A 112 1.81 14.29 7.94
C VAL A 112 1.83 15.71 7.37
N PRO A 113 1.97 16.76 8.19
CA PRO A 113 1.98 18.13 7.72
C PRO A 113 2.99 18.39 6.63
N GLY A 114 2.63 19.22 5.65
CA GLY A 114 3.48 19.64 4.54
C GLY A 114 3.33 18.84 3.25
N GLY A 115 2.46 17.84 3.24
CA GLY A 115 2.12 17.07 2.03
C GLY A 115 0.74 17.40 1.46
N LYS A 116 0.43 16.82 0.31
CA LYS A 116 -0.91 16.83 -0.32
C LYS A 116 -1.70 15.61 0.15
N GLY A 117 -2.96 15.76 0.52
CA GLY A 117 -3.83 14.61 0.82
C GLY A 117 -4.98 14.96 1.75
N GLU A 118 -5.97 14.08 1.78
CA GLU A 118 -7.15 14.14 2.64
C GLU A 118 -7.07 13.06 3.72
N VAL A 119 -7.41 13.41 4.95
CA VAL A 119 -7.55 12.45 6.05
C VAL A 119 -9.02 12.14 6.25
N ILE A 120 -9.38 10.88 6.14
CA ILE A 120 -10.70 10.38 6.46
C ILE A 120 -10.60 9.47 7.68
N VAL A 121 -11.52 9.62 8.62
CA VAL A 121 -11.60 8.73 9.76
C VAL A 121 -12.07 7.36 9.29
N GLY A 122 -11.16 6.42 9.22
CA GLY A 122 -11.41 5.05 8.81
C GLY A 122 -10.43 4.11 9.51
N ARG A 123 -10.52 2.82 9.23
CA ARG A 123 -9.77 1.84 10.01
C ARG A 123 -8.66 1.23 9.18
N GLY A 124 -7.40 1.50 9.56
CA GLY A 124 -6.26 0.68 9.22
C GLY A 124 -5.89 0.63 7.74
N TYR A 125 -6.05 1.73 6.98
CA TYR A 125 -5.55 1.78 5.60
C TYR A 125 -4.97 3.14 5.22
N ALA A 126 -4.09 3.15 4.24
CA ALA A 126 -3.71 4.35 3.49
C ALA A 126 -3.75 4.05 1.98
N ALA A 127 -4.48 4.89 1.25
CA ALA A 127 -4.54 4.90 -0.20
C ALA A 127 -3.82 6.15 -0.72
N GLN A 128 -2.94 5.99 -1.69
CA GLN A 128 -2.15 7.10 -2.25
C GLN A 128 -1.79 6.83 -3.71
N ALA A 129 -1.68 7.89 -4.47
CA ALA A 129 -1.30 7.80 -5.87
C ALA A 129 -0.64 9.09 -6.36
N ASN A 130 0.17 8.99 -7.42
CA ASN A 130 0.81 10.11 -8.11
C ASN A 130 0.78 9.87 -9.61
N ILE A 131 0.87 10.93 -10.42
CA ILE A 131 0.77 10.91 -11.88
C ILE A 131 -0.62 10.42 -12.36
N MET A 132 -1.64 10.62 -11.55
CA MET A 132 -2.99 10.14 -11.87
C MET A 132 -3.74 11.08 -12.81
N VAL A 133 -4.72 10.52 -13.51
CA VAL A 133 -5.67 11.32 -14.33
C VAL A 133 -6.43 12.31 -13.45
N SER A 134 -6.87 11.87 -12.26
CA SER A 134 -7.59 12.71 -11.28
C SER A 134 -7.53 12.11 -9.87
N ASP A 135 -8.12 12.80 -8.90
CA ASP A 135 -8.34 12.35 -7.52
C ASP A 135 -9.30 11.14 -7.44
N GLN A 136 -10.10 10.89 -8.48
CA GLN A 136 -11.05 9.78 -8.53
C GLN A 136 -10.37 8.43 -8.34
N THR A 137 -9.11 8.29 -8.78
CA THR A 137 -8.31 7.09 -8.54
C THR A 137 -8.21 6.77 -7.05
N VAL A 138 -7.81 7.75 -6.22
CA VAL A 138 -7.65 7.55 -4.77
C VAL A 138 -9.00 7.40 -4.06
N LYS A 139 -10.01 8.13 -4.49
CA LYS A 139 -11.38 7.96 -3.98
C LYS A 139 -11.89 6.54 -4.20
N ASN A 140 -11.77 6.04 -5.42
CA ASN A 140 -12.20 4.68 -5.76
C ASN A 140 -11.42 3.60 -4.98
N LEU A 141 -10.08 3.76 -4.83
CA LEU A 141 -9.26 2.89 -4.00
C LEU A 141 -9.81 2.78 -2.58
N ALA A 142 -10.01 3.92 -1.92
CA ALA A 142 -10.44 3.99 -0.53
C ALA A 142 -11.87 3.46 -0.33
N GLU A 143 -12.83 3.98 -1.09
CA GLU A 143 -14.24 3.61 -0.96
C GLU A 143 -14.49 2.14 -1.29
N THR A 144 -13.78 1.59 -2.28
CA THR A 144 -13.91 0.19 -2.61
C THR A 144 -13.28 -0.69 -1.55
N PHE A 145 -12.12 -0.31 -1.01
CA PHE A 145 -11.52 -1.04 0.11
C PHE A 145 -12.45 -1.09 1.34
N GLU A 146 -13.10 0.02 1.69
CA GLU A 146 -14.00 0.11 2.84
C GLU A 146 -15.25 -0.78 2.72
N ARG A 147 -15.85 -0.83 1.53
CA ARG A 147 -17.11 -1.59 1.32
C ARG A 147 -16.91 -3.03 0.90
N THR A 148 -15.72 -3.41 0.39
CA THR A 148 -15.45 -4.80 -0.02
C THR A 148 -15.31 -5.70 1.20
N ARG A 149 -15.97 -6.86 1.15
CA ARG A 149 -15.89 -7.92 2.14
C ARG A 149 -14.94 -9.01 1.66
N GLY A 150 -14.47 -9.86 2.56
CA GLY A 150 -13.56 -10.95 2.25
C GLY A 150 -12.20 -10.78 2.91
N ASP A 151 -11.23 -11.59 2.51
CA ASP A 151 -9.88 -11.50 3.02
C ASP A 151 -9.14 -10.23 2.53
N LEU A 152 -8.02 -9.90 3.16
CA LEU A 152 -7.28 -8.68 2.86
C LEU A 152 -6.81 -8.63 1.40
N ALA A 153 -6.42 -9.78 0.82
CA ALA A 153 -5.94 -9.83 -0.56
C ALA A 153 -7.03 -9.48 -1.56
N ASP A 154 -8.26 -10.01 -1.37
CA ASP A 154 -9.41 -9.70 -2.23
C ASP A 154 -9.80 -8.23 -2.12
N ARG A 155 -9.81 -7.68 -0.90
CA ARG A 155 -10.12 -6.27 -0.65
C ARG A 155 -9.11 -5.33 -1.30
N LEU A 156 -7.82 -5.64 -1.19
CA LEU A 156 -6.75 -4.89 -1.82
C LEU A 156 -6.80 -5.00 -3.36
N MET A 157 -7.11 -6.19 -3.89
CA MET A 157 -7.24 -6.40 -5.33
C MET A 157 -8.45 -5.64 -5.91
N ALA A 158 -9.59 -5.70 -5.24
CA ALA A 158 -10.79 -4.96 -5.63
C ALA A 158 -10.53 -3.44 -5.62
N ALA A 159 -9.86 -2.94 -4.58
CA ALA A 159 -9.47 -1.54 -4.50
C ALA A 159 -8.56 -1.13 -5.67
N LEU A 160 -7.54 -1.93 -5.99
CA LEU A 160 -6.61 -1.63 -7.08
C LEU A 160 -7.33 -1.56 -8.44
N LYS A 161 -8.26 -2.49 -8.71
CA LYS A 161 -9.10 -2.48 -9.91
C LYS A 161 -9.97 -1.22 -9.98
N ALA A 162 -10.59 -0.87 -8.87
CA ALA A 162 -11.44 0.32 -8.79
C ALA A 162 -10.64 1.63 -8.97
N GLY A 163 -9.42 1.68 -8.43
CA GLY A 163 -8.51 2.80 -8.67
C GLY A 163 -8.18 2.98 -10.16
N GLN A 164 -7.89 1.89 -10.86
CA GLN A 164 -7.66 1.92 -12.30
C GLN A 164 -8.91 2.37 -13.08
N ALA A 165 -10.10 1.92 -12.68
CA ALA A 165 -11.37 2.36 -13.27
C ALA A 165 -11.64 3.86 -13.04
N GLY A 166 -11.06 4.48 -12.02
CA GLY A 166 -11.08 5.92 -11.76
C GLY A 166 -10.14 6.75 -12.64
N GLY A 167 -9.50 6.13 -13.64
CA GLY A 167 -8.59 6.74 -14.61
C GLY A 167 -7.15 6.25 -14.49
N GLY A 168 -6.69 5.93 -13.29
CA GLY A 168 -5.35 5.39 -13.05
C GLY A 168 -4.20 6.33 -13.43
N ASP A 169 -3.05 5.75 -13.70
CA ASP A 169 -1.83 6.46 -14.11
C ASP A 169 -1.98 7.03 -15.53
N LYS A 170 -1.72 8.33 -15.71
CA LYS A 170 -1.81 9.02 -17.02
C LYS A 170 -0.95 8.37 -18.11
N ARG A 171 0.10 7.70 -17.74
CA ARG A 171 1.03 7.04 -18.65
C ARG A 171 0.55 5.64 -19.07
N GLY A 172 -0.47 5.10 -18.37
CA GLY A 172 -0.98 3.75 -18.52
C GLY A 172 -0.48 2.78 -17.46
N MET A 173 -0.41 1.50 -17.78
CA MET A 173 -0.01 0.41 -16.88
C MET A 173 1.22 -0.32 -17.41
N GLN A 174 2.02 -0.94 -16.51
CA GLN A 174 3.14 -1.79 -16.89
C GLN A 174 3.41 -2.91 -15.89
N SER A 175 3.38 -2.63 -14.58
CA SER A 175 3.61 -3.64 -13.55
C SER A 175 2.62 -3.49 -12.40
N ALA A 176 2.44 -4.58 -11.64
CA ALA A 176 1.61 -4.59 -10.44
C ALA A 176 2.14 -5.60 -9.42
N ALA A 177 1.79 -5.41 -8.15
CA ALA A 177 2.14 -6.35 -7.09
C ALA A 177 1.11 -6.37 -5.97
N LEU A 178 1.00 -7.52 -5.32
CA LEU A 178 0.23 -7.75 -4.11
C LEU A 178 1.11 -8.47 -3.09
N LEU A 179 1.38 -7.82 -1.97
CA LEU A 179 2.06 -8.37 -0.82
C LEU A 179 1.06 -8.46 0.33
N VAL A 180 0.91 -9.65 0.94
CA VAL A 180 0.22 -9.83 2.22
C VAL A 180 1.13 -10.63 3.14
N VAL A 181 1.35 -10.12 4.34
CA VAL A 181 2.13 -10.78 5.38
C VAL A 181 1.22 -11.20 6.53
N ARG A 182 1.44 -12.44 6.99
CA ARG A 182 0.74 -13.10 8.09
C ARG A 182 1.74 -13.91 8.90
N LYS A 183 1.67 -13.87 10.21
CA LYS A 183 2.59 -14.65 11.05
C LYS A 183 2.52 -16.14 10.70
N ASN A 184 3.66 -16.72 10.34
CA ASN A 184 3.80 -18.10 9.88
C ASN A 184 2.89 -18.44 8.67
N GLY A 185 2.47 -17.45 7.89
CA GLY A 185 1.54 -17.63 6.76
C GLY A 185 2.21 -18.05 5.45
N GLY A 186 3.53 -18.02 5.36
CA GLY A 186 4.26 -18.43 4.16
C GLY A 186 4.32 -19.95 3.98
N TYR A 187 4.96 -20.37 2.89
CA TYR A 187 5.00 -21.78 2.51
C TYR A 187 5.45 -22.69 3.66
N LEU A 188 4.63 -23.67 4.00
CA LEU A 188 4.81 -24.59 5.12
C LEU A 188 5.01 -23.89 6.50
N GLY A 189 4.56 -22.67 6.67
CA GLY A 189 4.74 -21.92 7.92
C GLY A 189 6.16 -21.42 8.16
N ALA A 190 7.07 -21.51 7.18
CA ALA A 190 8.49 -21.24 7.36
C ALA A 190 8.85 -19.74 7.38
N ASN A 191 7.93 -18.89 6.96
CA ASN A 191 8.09 -17.42 6.96
C ASN A 191 6.72 -16.74 6.99
N ASP A 192 6.70 -15.40 6.97
CA ASP A 192 5.51 -14.58 7.09
C ASP A 192 4.93 -14.12 5.75
N ARG A 193 5.50 -14.49 4.61
CA ARG A 193 5.02 -14.11 3.28
C ARG A 193 3.83 -14.96 2.87
N PHE A 194 2.63 -14.53 3.26
CA PHE A 194 1.39 -15.22 2.96
C PHE A 194 1.03 -15.13 1.48
N ILE A 195 1.13 -13.93 0.90
CA ILE A 195 1.00 -13.68 -0.54
C ILE A 195 2.12 -12.71 -0.95
N ASP A 196 2.90 -13.05 -1.97
CA ASP A 196 3.88 -12.17 -2.60
C ASP A 196 3.84 -12.43 -4.10
N ILE A 197 2.96 -11.73 -4.80
CA ILE A 197 2.73 -11.88 -6.24
C ILE A 197 3.15 -10.60 -6.93
N ARG A 198 3.99 -10.75 -7.96
CA ARG A 198 4.56 -9.63 -8.72
C ARG A 198 4.42 -9.86 -10.21
N VAL A 199 3.78 -8.93 -10.89
CA VAL A 199 3.77 -8.83 -12.35
C VAL A 199 4.82 -7.80 -12.73
N TYR A 200 5.93 -8.28 -13.27
CA TYR A 200 7.11 -7.45 -13.57
C TYR A 200 6.85 -6.48 -14.71
N ASP A 201 6.25 -6.99 -15.79
CA ASP A 201 5.95 -6.25 -17.02
C ASP A 201 4.80 -6.94 -17.76
N ALA A 202 3.71 -6.24 -18.01
CA ALA A 202 2.57 -6.73 -18.79
C ALA A 202 1.71 -5.56 -19.30
N PRO A 203 1.05 -5.72 -20.45
CA PRO A 203 0.12 -4.71 -20.97
C PRO A 203 -1.07 -4.45 -20.04
N ASN A 204 -1.55 -5.48 -19.33
CA ASN A 204 -2.59 -5.37 -18.30
C ASN A 204 -2.17 -6.08 -17.02
N PRO A 205 -1.29 -5.44 -16.23
CA PRO A 205 -0.68 -6.08 -15.05
C PRO A 205 -1.70 -6.34 -13.93
N ILE A 206 -2.78 -5.56 -13.84
CA ILE A 206 -3.83 -5.76 -12.82
C ILE A 206 -4.64 -7.02 -13.11
N ALA A 207 -5.02 -7.27 -14.36
CA ALA A 207 -5.72 -8.49 -14.73
C ALA A 207 -4.82 -9.73 -14.55
N GLU A 208 -3.54 -9.62 -14.86
CA GLU A 208 -2.58 -10.69 -14.64
C GLU A 208 -2.35 -10.95 -13.15
N LEU A 209 -2.27 -9.90 -12.33
CA LEU A 209 -2.16 -10.02 -10.87
C LEU A 209 -3.40 -10.73 -10.28
N GLU A 210 -4.59 -10.40 -10.74
CA GLU A 210 -5.85 -11.05 -10.33
C GLU A 210 -5.86 -12.54 -10.71
N ARG A 211 -5.45 -12.87 -11.93
CA ARG A 211 -5.32 -14.27 -12.39
C ARG A 211 -4.34 -15.05 -11.53
N LEU A 212 -3.19 -14.46 -11.22
CA LEU A 212 -2.16 -15.08 -10.38
C LEU A 212 -2.62 -15.24 -8.92
N LEU A 213 -3.40 -14.29 -8.38
CA LEU A 213 -3.99 -14.41 -7.06
C LEU A 213 -4.99 -15.58 -7.00
N ALA A 214 -5.84 -15.73 -8.02
CA ALA A 214 -6.77 -16.86 -8.09
C ALA A 214 -6.02 -18.20 -8.15
N LEU A 215 -4.97 -18.29 -8.96
CA LEU A 215 -4.10 -19.46 -9.04
C LEU A 215 -3.42 -19.78 -7.71
N HIS A 216 -2.88 -18.75 -7.04
CA HIS A 216 -2.25 -18.88 -5.72
C HIS A 216 -3.23 -19.45 -4.69
N LYS A 217 -4.46 -18.90 -4.62
CA LYS A 217 -5.51 -19.38 -3.71
C LYS A 217 -5.88 -20.84 -3.99
N LEU A 218 -6.05 -21.21 -5.26
CA LEU A 218 -6.38 -22.59 -5.64
C LEU A 218 -5.31 -23.60 -5.17
N HIS A 219 -4.03 -23.23 -5.19
CA HIS A 219 -2.94 -24.16 -4.87
C HIS A 219 -2.57 -24.18 -3.38
N PHE A 220 -2.68 -23.05 -2.69
CA PHE A 220 -2.21 -22.92 -1.32
C PHE A 220 -3.32 -22.88 -0.29
N PHE A 221 -4.57 -22.60 -0.72
CA PHE A 221 -5.76 -22.53 0.14
C PHE A 221 -6.94 -23.25 -0.52
N PRO A 222 -6.81 -24.54 -0.86
CA PRO A 222 -7.93 -25.30 -1.40
C PRO A 222 -9.06 -25.29 -0.38
N SER A 223 -10.28 -24.92 -0.85
CA SER A 223 -11.54 -24.92 -0.08
C SER A 223 -11.94 -26.33 0.38
#